data_8ca96d0bc5ae8cb8b82e4f6ef9d91653
#
_entry.id   8ca96d0bc5ae8cb8b82e4f6ef9d91653
#
_cell.length_a   1.000
_cell.length_b   1.000
_cell.length_c   1.000
_cell.angle_alpha   90.00
_cell.angle_beta   90.00
_cell.angle_gamma   90.00
#
_symmetry.space_group_name_H-M   'P 1'
#
loop_
_entity.id
_entity.type
_entity.pdbx_description
1 polymer ?
#
loop_
_entity_poly.entity_id
_entity_poly.type
_entity_poly.pdbx_seq_one_letter_code
_entity_poly.pdbx_strand_id
1 'polypeptide(L)' 'MEISTPIRCPFCGQKFEIVLDTSIASQRFTTDCEVCCHPFEVVAECEPGEIISVEVEGG' A
#
# COMPACT_ATOMS: atom_id res chain seq x y z
N MET A 1 6.83 -13.53 -4.23
CA MET A 1 5.39 -13.82 -4.24
C MET A 1 4.61 -12.53 -4.07
N GLU A 2 3.56 -12.34 -4.84
CA GLU A 2 2.78 -11.11 -4.80
C GLU A 2 1.41 -11.36 -4.19
N ILE A 3 0.98 -10.46 -3.33
CA ILE A 3 -0.32 -10.54 -2.67
C ILE A 3 -1.03 -9.21 -2.82
N SER A 4 -2.30 -9.25 -3.24
CA SER A 4 -3.14 -8.06 -3.28
C SER A 4 -3.64 -7.74 -1.88
N THR A 5 -3.60 -6.48 -1.50
CA THR A 5 -4.11 -6.04 -0.22
C THR A 5 -4.92 -4.76 -0.39
N PRO A 6 -6.04 -4.62 0.32
CA PRO A 6 -6.81 -3.39 0.25
C PRO A 6 -6.14 -2.28 1.07
N ILE A 7 -6.15 -1.08 0.52
CA ILE A 7 -5.70 0.12 1.23
C ILE A 7 -6.76 1.20 1.06
N ARG A 8 -6.66 2.24 1.87
CA ARG A 8 -7.59 3.35 1.80
C ARG A 8 -6.80 4.65 1.57
N CYS A 9 -7.26 5.44 0.61
CA CYS A 9 -6.67 6.74 0.36
C CYS A 9 -6.81 7.63 1.60
N PRO A 10 -5.72 8.26 2.08
CA PRO A 10 -5.79 9.12 3.26
C PRO A 10 -6.47 10.46 3.00
N PHE A 11 -6.76 10.79 1.76
CA PHE A 11 -7.37 12.06 1.40
C PHE A 11 -8.88 11.96 1.13
N CYS A 12 -9.30 10.98 0.32
CA CYS A 12 -10.71 10.84 -0.05
C CYS A 12 -11.39 9.64 0.60
N GLY A 13 -10.65 8.74 1.23
CA GLY A 13 -11.20 7.59 1.92
C GLY A 13 -11.63 6.43 1.02
N GLN A 14 -11.35 6.50 -0.28
CA GLN A 14 -11.69 5.41 -1.18
C GLN A 14 -10.79 4.21 -0.96
N LYS A 15 -11.39 3.02 -1.00
CA LYS A 15 -10.64 1.77 -0.91
C LYS A 15 -10.24 1.30 -2.30
N PHE A 16 -9.04 0.79 -2.41
CA PHE A 16 -8.59 0.10 -3.62
C PHE A 16 -7.50 -0.90 -3.25
N GLU A 17 -7.22 -1.80 -4.17
CA GLU A 17 -6.23 -2.85 -3.91
C GLU A 17 -4.90 -2.52 -4.55
N ILE A 18 -3.84 -2.84 -3.83
CA ILE A 18 -2.47 -2.76 -4.36
C ILE A 18 -1.82 -4.14 -4.25
N VAL A 19 -0.80 -4.35 -5.07
CA VAL A 19 -0.05 -5.61 -5.06
C VAL A 19 1.28 -5.37 -4.36
N LEU A 20 1.59 -6.20 -3.39
CA LEU A 20 2.83 -6.15 -2.64
C LEU A 20 3.65 -7.41 -2.89
N ASP A 21 4.96 -7.26 -2.96
CA ASP A 21 5.88 -8.38 -3.09
C ASP A 21 6.31 -8.82 -1.71
N THR A 22 5.79 -9.97 -1.27
CA THR A 22 6.07 -10.47 0.08
C THR A 22 7.48 -11.05 0.25
N SER A 23 8.25 -11.13 -0.83
CA SER A 23 9.67 -11.51 -0.72
C SER A 23 10.52 -10.36 -0.20
N ILE A 24 9.97 -9.14 -0.18
CA ILE A 24 10.66 -7.97 0.34
C ILE A 24 10.13 -7.70 1.75
N ALA A 25 11.01 -7.79 2.75
CA ALA A 25 10.61 -7.67 4.16
C ALA A 25 10.02 -6.30 4.49
N SER A 26 10.59 -5.24 3.92
CA SER A 26 10.11 -3.88 4.15
C SER A 26 10.13 -3.14 2.83
N GLN A 27 9.03 -2.49 2.50
CA GLN A 27 8.95 -1.75 1.25
C GLN A 27 8.18 -0.45 1.43
N ARG A 28 8.61 0.56 0.70
CA ARG A 28 8.05 1.90 0.77
C ARG A 28 8.01 2.45 -0.66
N PHE A 29 6.86 2.95 -1.05
CA PHE A 29 6.70 3.50 -2.39
C PHE A 29 5.59 4.53 -2.41
N THR A 30 5.63 5.39 -3.43
CA THR A 30 4.59 6.39 -3.64
C THR A 30 3.62 5.89 -4.69
N THR A 31 2.34 6.05 -4.44
CA THR A 31 1.29 5.73 -5.39
C THR A 31 0.27 6.87 -5.42
N ASP A 32 -0.52 6.93 -6.49
CA ASP A 32 -1.53 7.96 -6.66
C ASP A 32 -2.92 7.38 -6.44
N CYS A 33 -3.78 8.16 -5.80
CA CYS A 33 -5.19 7.78 -5.70
C CYS A 33 -5.85 7.93 -7.06
N GLU A 34 -6.60 6.93 -7.48
CA GLU A 34 -7.31 6.96 -8.77
C GLU A 34 -8.53 7.88 -8.76
N VAL A 35 -9.01 8.24 -7.59
CA VAL A 35 -10.21 9.07 -7.44
C VAL A 35 -9.87 10.54 -7.27
N CYS A 36 -9.02 10.87 -6.30
CA CYS A 36 -8.67 12.26 -6.02
C CYS A 36 -7.34 12.70 -6.64
N CYS A 37 -6.60 11.77 -7.21
CA CYS A 37 -5.33 12.02 -7.89
C CYS A 37 -4.23 12.62 -7.00
N HIS A 38 -4.33 12.43 -5.69
CA HIS A 38 -3.30 12.88 -4.78
C HIS A 38 -2.27 11.78 -4.56
N PRO A 39 -0.98 12.11 -4.62
CA PRO A 39 0.04 11.13 -4.29
C PRO A 39 0.11 10.90 -2.79
N PHE A 40 0.36 9.66 -2.40
CA PHE A 40 0.58 9.31 -1.00
C PHE A 40 1.58 8.16 -0.92
N GLU A 41 2.16 8.00 0.25
CA GLU A 41 3.18 6.99 0.46
C GLU A 41 2.59 5.75 1.12
N VAL A 42 3.01 4.58 0.63
CA VAL A 42 2.63 3.30 1.19
C VAL A 42 3.86 2.68 1.83
N VAL A 43 3.73 2.27 3.08
CA VAL A 43 4.77 1.57 3.81
C VAL A 43 4.22 0.21 4.20
N ALA A 44 4.90 -0.84 3.79
CA ALA A 44 4.47 -2.21 4.04
C ALA A 44 5.57 -3.04 4.64
N GLU A 45 5.20 -3.89 5.59
CA GLU A 45 6.12 -4.87 6.16
C GLU A 45 5.56 -6.26 5.90
N CYS A 46 6.41 -7.14 5.42
CA CYS A 46 6.02 -8.48 4.99
C CYS A 46 7.00 -9.53 5.49
N GLU A 47 6.49 -10.77 5.57
CA GLU A 47 7.32 -11.96 5.70
C GLU A 47 7.05 -12.82 4.48
N PRO A 48 7.90 -13.81 4.16
CA PRO A 48 7.66 -14.66 3.00
C PRO A 48 6.25 -15.28 3.02
N GLY A 49 5.45 -14.90 2.04
CA GLY A 49 4.08 -15.39 1.91
C GLY A 49 3.04 -14.70 2.78
N GLU A 50 3.41 -13.64 3.53
CA GLU A 50 2.49 -12.98 4.44
C GLU A 50 2.75 -11.49 4.55
N ILE A 51 1.68 -10.71 4.64
CA ILE A 51 1.78 -9.27 4.90
C ILE A 51 1.54 -9.05 6.38
N ILE A 52 2.51 -8.43 7.06
CA ILE A 52 2.42 -8.15 8.49
C ILE A 52 1.66 -6.86 8.74
N SER A 53 2.03 -5.79 8.05
CA SER A 53 1.36 -4.51 8.20
C SER A 53 1.47 -3.67 6.95
N VAL A 54 0.48 -2.81 6.73
CA VAL A 54 0.46 -1.85 5.63
C VAL A 54 -0.05 -0.53 6.18
N GLU A 55 0.70 0.54 5.92
CA GLU A 55 0.30 1.88 6.33
C GLU A 55 0.35 2.82 5.14
N VAL A 56 -0.53 3.82 5.14
CA VAL A 56 -0.54 4.86 4.12
C VAL A 56 -0.34 6.20 4.80
N GLU A 57 0.47 7.05 4.19
CA GLU A 57 0.75 8.37 4.73
C GLU A 57 0.37 9.44 3.71
N GLY A 58 -0.47 10.36 4.12
CA GLY A 58 -0.84 11.53 3.33
C GLY A 58 0.26 12.57 3.47
N GLY A 59 0.86 12.90 2.35
CA GLY A 59 2.01 13.79 2.31
C GLY A 59 1.72 15.26 2.54
#